data_13991e585b48bcf796e75830f5a7c665
#
_entry.id   13991e585b48bcf796e75830f5a7c665
#
_cell.length_a   1.000
_cell.length_b   1.000
_cell.length_c   1.000
_cell.angle_alpha   90.00
_cell.angle_beta   90.00
_cell.angle_gamma   90.00
#
_symmetry.space_group_name_H-M   'P 1'
#
loop_
_entity.id
_entity.type
_entity.pdbx_description
1 polymer ?
#
loop_
_entity_poly.entity_id
_entity_poly.type
_entity_poly.pdbx_seq_one_letter_code
_entity_poly.pdbx_strand_id
1 'polypeptide(L)'
;MKQPQRIFIVGHHGAGKGLLAKSVAQSLGWQFVDADLGLEPHVGRHLSEILGGPGSDAFYGCQFDILTFLCTQEYIVVATDSSVVLSLKNRQLLRDEMTVFLDVSTPVQIDRTSRNAANLLPIPSLCNFFDQLHDERDNLYKEVAILTIHGDDGKLEEHTRCIVKAIFGNEKMLPQKNLKSMLEKKDFTLYHKEFHTKVELSEQQAIYLKLLAQGKTAKEIARETHVSYRTVEGMIAKLMESLGCSSSKELIALYHEQP
;
A
#
# COMPACT_ATOMS: atom_id res chain seq x y z
N MET A 1 -17.34 0.99 18.94
CA MET A 1 -16.16 1.73 18.49
C MET A 1 -16.41 2.22 17.06
N LYS A 2 -16.04 3.46 16.72
CA LYS A 2 -16.07 3.90 15.30
C LYS A 2 -15.13 3.00 14.48
N GLN A 3 -15.54 2.60 13.29
CA GLN A 3 -14.66 1.86 12.38
C GLN A 3 -13.47 2.75 11.99
N PRO A 4 -12.24 2.25 12.02
CA PRO A 4 -11.10 3.03 11.59
C PRO A 4 -11.24 3.38 10.11
N GLN A 5 -10.83 4.56 9.76
CA GLN A 5 -10.84 5.05 8.37
C GLN A 5 -9.43 5.07 7.77
N ARG A 6 -8.43 4.77 8.59
CA ARG A 6 -7.00 4.77 8.24
C ARG A 6 -6.30 3.62 8.93
N ILE A 7 -5.27 3.07 8.28
CA ILE A 7 -4.41 2.04 8.85
C ILE A 7 -2.96 2.44 8.57
N PHE A 8 -2.15 2.44 9.62
CA PHE A 8 -0.71 2.70 9.52
C PHE A 8 0.06 1.41 9.79
N ILE A 9 0.92 0.99 8.86
CA ILE A 9 1.80 -0.16 9.04
C ILE A 9 3.19 0.37 9.42
N VAL A 10 3.58 0.11 10.66
CA VAL A 10 4.90 0.47 11.21
C VAL A 10 5.80 -0.76 11.31
N GLY A 11 7.09 -0.57 11.44
CA GLY A 11 8.09 -1.63 11.57
C GLY A 11 9.40 -1.30 10.88
N HIS A 12 10.36 -2.20 11.00
CA HIS A 12 11.71 -2.01 10.49
C HIS A 12 11.77 -1.93 8.95
N HIS A 13 12.85 -1.37 8.44
CA HIS A 13 13.18 -1.48 7.03
C HIS A 13 13.35 -2.96 6.63
N GLY A 14 12.92 -3.35 5.43
CA GLY A 14 12.99 -4.75 5.00
C GLY A 14 11.91 -5.67 5.60
N ALA A 15 11.11 -5.21 6.55
CA ALA A 15 10.01 -5.99 7.13
C ALA A 15 8.92 -6.37 6.12
N GLY A 16 8.76 -5.61 5.02
CA GLY A 16 7.73 -5.84 4.02
C GLY A 16 6.47 -5.01 4.22
N LYS A 17 6.57 -3.88 4.94
CA LYS A 17 5.46 -2.95 5.21
C LYS A 17 4.67 -2.56 3.96
N GLY A 18 5.36 -2.18 2.89
CA GLY A 18 4.74 -1.79 1.63
C GLY A 18 3.91 -2.90 1.00
N LEU A 19 4.41 -4.14 1.02
CA LEU A 19 3.68 -5.30 0.51
C LEU A 19 2.42 -5.57 1.33
N LEU A 20 2.55 -5.56 2.67
CA LEU A 20 1.43 -5.79 3.57
C LEU A 20 0.39 -4.66 3.45
N ALA A 21 0.81 -3.41 3.48
CA ALA A 21 -0.08 -2.25 3.34
C ALA A 21 -0.85 -2.29 2.01
N LYS A 22 -0.17 -2.62 0.91
CA LYS A 22 -0.79 -2.76 -0.40
C LYS A 22 -1.82 -3.90 -0.43
N SER A 23 -1.51 -5.05 0.17
CA SER A 23 -2.42 -6.19 0.24
C SER A 23 -3.66 -5.87 1.08
N VAL A 24 -3.48 -5.20 2.23
CA VAL A 24 -4.60 -4.75 3.08
C VAL A 24 -5.45 -3.72 2.35
N ALA A 25 -4.83 -2.73 1.68
CA ALA A 25 -5.54 -1.72 0.90
C ALA A 25 -6.39 -2.35 -0.21
N GLN A 26 -5.81 -3.30 -0.95
CA GLN A 26 -6.55 -4.06 -1.99
C GLN A 26 -7.72 -4.85 -1.41
N SER A 27 -7.51 -5.51 -0.27
CA SER A 27 -8.56 -6.29 0.40
C SER A 27 -9.73 -5.44 0.88
N LEU A 28 -9.46 -4.19 1.28
CA LEU A 28 -10.45 -3.24 1.77
C LEU A 28 -11.05 -2.34 0.67
N GLY A 29 -10.46 -2.31 -0.53
CA GLY A 29 -10.78 -1.33 -1.56
C GLY A 29 -10.33 0.09 -1.20
N TRP A 30 -9.31 0.22 -0.35
CA TRP A 30 -8.76 1.49 0.11
C TRP A 30 -7.53 1.92 -0.69
N GLN A 31 -7.14 3.18 -0.57
CA GLN A 31 -5.93 3.69 -1.22
C GLN A 31 -4.68 3.23 -0.45
N PHE A 32 -3.68 2.74 -1.18
CA PHE A 32 -2.34 2.48 -0.65
C PHE A 32 -1.47 3.74 -0.75
N VAL A 33 -0.78 4.08 0.34
CA VAL A 33 0.21 5.17 0.40
C VAL A 33 1.54 4.60 0.88
N ASP A 34 2.59 4.82 0.10
CA ASP A 34 3.95 4.49 0.51
C ASP A 34 4.66 5.76 1.00
N ALA A 35 4.98 5.79 2.28
CA ALA A 35 5.69 6.88 2.95
C ALA A 35 7.04 6.41 3.53
N ASP A 36 7.56 5.25 3.08
CA ASP A 36 8.86 4.71 3.50
C ASP A 36 9.97 5.28 2.62
N LEU A 37 10.85 6.09 3.19
CA LEU A 37 11.98 6.69 2.50
C LEU A 37 13.21 5.77 2.48
N GLY A 38 13.31 4.83 3.43
CA GLY A 38 14.36 3.82 3.51
C GLY A 38 15.80 4.39 3.58
N LEU A 39 16.01 5.54 4.19
CA LEU A 39 17.30 6.25 4.15
C LEU A 39 18.42 5.51 4.90
N GLU A 40 18.15 5.05 6.12
CA GLU A 40 19.17 4.48 7.00
C GLU A 40 19.86 3.24 6.43
N PRO A 41 19.15 2.24 5.93
CA PRO A 41 19.76 1.03 5.39
C PRO A 41 20.57 1.26 4.12
N HIS A 42 20.19 2.23 3.30
CA HIS A 42 20.94 2.56 2.08
C HIS A 42 22.34 3.12 2.38
N VAL A 43 22.47 3.81 3.50
CA VAL A 43 23.73 4.43 3.94
C VAL A 43 24.44 3.57 4.97
N GLY A 44 23.74 2.61 5.62
CA GLY A 44 24.27 1.79 6.72
C GLY A 44 24.62 2.63 7.95
N ARG A 45 23.88 3.72 8.18
CA ARG A 45 24.11 4.68 9.26
C ARG A 45 22.78 5.12 9.85
N HIS A 46 22.79 5.46 11.13
CA HIS A 46 21.61 6.02 11.78
C HIS A 46 21.24 7.37 11.18
N LEU A 47 19.95 7.71 11.22
CA LEU A 47 19.42 8.93 10.63
C LEU A 47 20.09 10.19 11.20
N SER A 48 20.38 10.21 12.51
CA SER A 48 21.11 11.31 13.18
C SER A 48 22.52 11.52 12.63
N GLU A 49 23.19 10.43 12.19
CA GLU A 49 24.50 10.51 11.59
C GLU A 49 24.46 10.97 10.13
N ILE A 50 23.37 10.62 9.40
CA ILE A 50 23.19 10.97 7.99
C ILE A 50 22.86 12.44 7.85
N LEU A 51 21.94 12.94 8.66
CA LEU A 51 21.37 14.29 8.52
C LEU A 51 22.06 15.31 9.44
N GLY A 52 22.79 14.84 10.49
CA GLY A 52 23.25 15.71 11.58
C GLY A 52 22.11 16.22 12.46
N GLY A 53 22.41 16.88 13.58
CA GLY A 53 21.41 17.30 14.55
C GLY A 53 20.29 18.18 13.96
N PRO A 54 20.61 19.36 13.36
CA PRO A 54 19.58 20.24 12.78
C PRO A 54 18.84 19.63 11.59
N GLY A 55 19.52 18.80 10.79
CA GLY A 55 18.91 18.07 9.67
C GLY A 55 17.93 16.99 10.13
N SER A 56 18.24 16.31 11.22
CA SER A 56 17.33 15.32 11.83
C SER A 56 16.05 15.98 12.33
N ASP A 57 16.15 17.14 12.98
CA ASP A 57 14.98 17.88 13.48
C ASP A 57 14.08 18.34 12.33
N ALA A 58 14.65 18.83 11.24
CA ALA A 58 13.92 19.22 10.04
C ALA A 58 13.22 18.00 9.39
N PHE A 59 13.90 16.86 9.33
CA PHE A 59 13.36 15.63 8.81
C PHE A 59 12.16 15.12 9.64
N TYR A 60 12.30 15.08 10.96
CA TYR A 60 11.20 14.69 11.85
C TYR A 60 10.03 15.68 11.80
N GLY A 61 10.31 16.97 11.60
CA GLY A 61 9.30 17.98 11.35
C GLY A 61 8.50 17.69 10.08
N CYS A 62 9.20 17.39 8.98
CA CYS A 62 8.58 17.02 7.71
C CYS A 62 7.77 15.71 7.84
N GLN A 63 8.30 14.69 8.53
CA GLN A 63 7.55 13.46 8.80
C GLN A 63 6.27 13.73 9.59
N PHE A 64 6.32 14.62 10.59
CA PHE A 64 5.16 14.99 11.38
C PHE A 64 4.10 15.69 10.54
N ASP A 65 4.48 16.60 9.66
CA ASP A 65 3.56 17.31 8.77
C ASP A 65 2.88 16.34 7.79
N ILE A 66 3.66 15.43 7.19
CA ILE A 66 3.14 14.37 6.32
C ILE A 66 2.16 13.47 7.09
N LEU A 67 2.53 13.01 8.29
CA LEU A 67 1.69 12.14 9.10
C LEU A 67 0.39 12.85 9.52
N THR A 68 0.49 14.13 9.91
CA THR A 68 -0.68 14.96 10.24
C THR A 68 -1.61 15.08 9.04
N PHE A 69 -1.08 15.32 7.84
CA PHE A 69 -1.87 15.34 6.61
C PHE A 69 -2.54 13.99 6.35
N LEU A 70 -1.81 12.88 6.50
CA LEU A 70 -2.37 11.53 6.31
C LEU A 70 -3.47 11.21 7.32
N CYS A 71 -3.40 11.74 8.54
CA CYS A 71 -4.46 11.62 9.54
C CYS A 71 -5.75 12.40 9.17
N THR A 72 -5.72 13.28 8.18
CA THR A 72 -6.93 13.91 7.63
C THR A 72 -7.57 13.15 6.49
N GLN A 73 -6.87 12.17 5.91
CA GLN A 73 -7.38 11.37 4.81
C GLN A 73 -8.26 10.23 5.31
N GLU A 74 -9.13 9.72 4.46
CA GLU A 74 -9.99 8.58 4.77
C GLU A 74 -9.75 7.44 3.78
N TYR A 75 -9.99 6.21 4.25
CA TYR A 75 -9.87 4.99 3.45
C TYR A 75 -8.48 4.79 2.84
N ILE A 76 -7.45 5.01 3.67
CA ILE A 76 -6.05 4.81 3.30
C ILE A 76 -5.37 3.72 4.15
N VAL A 77 -4.41 3.03 3.54
CA VAL A 77 -3.45 2.17 4.23
C VAL A 77 -2.04 2.66 3.92
N VAL A 78 -1.32 3.04 4.95
CA VAL A 78 -0.02 3.70 4.85
C VAL A 78 1.09 2.75 5.28
N ALA A 79 2.11 2.56 4.43
CA ALA A 79 3.40 2.02 4.85
C ALA A 79 4.27 3.20 5.31
N THR A 80 4.67 3.21 6.58
CA THR A 80 5.46 4.32 7.15
C THR A 80 6.96 4.11 6.98
N ASP A 81 7.72 5.19 7.10
CA ASP A 81 9.17 5.11 7.30
C ASP A 81 9.52 4.40 8.62
N SER A 82 10.62 3.66 8.65
CA SER A 82 11.06 2.93 9.84
C SER A 82 11.43 3.83 11.02
N SER A 83 11.87 5.06 10.76
CA SER A 83 12.23 6.03 11.80
C SER A 83 11.03 6.81 12.37
N VAL A 84 9.83 6.62 11.84
CA VAL A 84 8.62 7.39 12.21
C VAL A 84 8.34 7.39 13.71
N VAL A 85 8.67 6.30 14.41
CA VAL A 85 8.45 6.13 15.85
C VAL A 85 9.49 6.81 16.73
N LEU A 86 10.60 7.32 16.17
CA LEU A 86 11.62 8.02 16.96
C LEU A 86 11.11 9.37 17.49
N SER A 87 10.24 10.06 16.74
CA SER A 87 9.61 11.30 17.18
C SER A 87 8.44 11.03 18.14
N LEU A 88 8.48 11.64 19.34
CA LEU A 88 7.38 11.56 20.30
C LEU A 88 6.06 12.10 19.72
N LYS A 89 6.12 13.18 18.92
CA LYS A 89 4.96 13.78 18.27
C LYS A 89 4.32 12.80 17.28
N ASN A 90 5.12 12.09 16.51
CA ASN A 90 4.62 11.07 15.58
C ASN A 90 3.97 9.91 16.34
N ARG A 91 4.59 9.45 17.45
CA ARG A 91 3.98 8.39 18.28
C ARG A 91 2.63 8.80 18.85
N GLN A 92 2.47 10.07 19.26
CA GLN A 92 1.17 10.56 19.75
C GLN A 92 0.08 10.47 18.66
N LEU A 93 0.38 10.86 17.41
CA LEU A 93 -0.57 10.70 16.30
C LEU A 93 -0.89 9.24 16.02
N LEU A 94 0.13 8.38 15.95
CA LEU A 94 -0.04 6.96 15.64
C LEU A 94 -0.84 6.18 16.68
N ARG A 95 -0.80 6.58 17.97
CA ARG A 95 -1.58 5.95 19.06
C ARG A 95 -3.09 6.15 18.89
N ASP A 96 -3.50 7.24 18.27
CA ASP A 96 -4.91 7.56 18.07
C ASP A 96 -5.49 6.91 16.80
N GLU A 97 -4.63 6.24 15.99
CA GLU A 97 -4.98 5.62 14.72
C GLU A 97 -4.89 4.08 14.79
N MET A 98 -5.45 3.40 13.79
CA MET A 98 -5.27 1.95 13.65
C MET A 98 -3.83 1.66 13.18
N THR A 99 -2.93 1.50 14.13
CA THR A 99 -1.53 1.22 13.88
C THR A 99 -1.23 -0.26 14.07
N VAL A 100 -0.59 -0.86 13.06
CA VAL A 100 -0.18 -2.27 13.01
C VAL A 100 1.34 -2.36 12.96
N PHE A 101 1.95 -3.04 13.91
CA PHE A 101 3.38 -3.36 13.89
C PHE A 101 3.62 -4.64 13.11
N LEU A 102 4.39 -4.56 12.03
CA LEU A 102 4.90 -5.72 11.29
C LEU A 102 6.27 -6.09 11.88
N ASP A 103 6.27 -7.06 12.77
CA ASP A 103 7.42 -7.58 13.48
C ASP A 103 8.07 -8.70 12.65
N VAL A 104 9.35 -8.56 12.35
CA VAL A 104 10.17 -9.56 11.66
C VAL A 104 11.52 -9.66 12.30
N SER A 105 12.08 -10.86 12.36
CA SER A 105 13.41 -11.08 12.92
C SER A 105 14.54 -10.55 12.02
N THR A 106 15.67 -10.21 12.61
CA THR A 106 16.89 -9.78 11.89
C THR A 106 17.28 -10.72 10.75
N PRO A 107 17.29 -12.06 10.90
CA PRO A 107 17.63 -12.96 9.79
C PRO A 107 16.69 -12.83 8.58
N VAL A 108 15.38 -12.73 8.83
CA VAL A 108 14.37 -12.55 7.78
C VAL A 108 14.50 -11.18 7.12
N GLN A 109 14.79 -10.16 7.91
CA GLN A 109 15.02 -8.80 7.43
C GLN A 109 16.24 -8.75 6.49
N ILE A 110 17.36 -9.40 6.87
CA ILE A 110 18.56 -9.50 6.05
C ILE A 110 18.26 -10.25 4.75
N ASP A 111 17.59 -11.39 4.81
CA ASP A 111 17.24 -12.18 3.61
C ASP A 111 16.41 -11.35 2.63
N ARG A 112 15.39 -10.65 3.11
CA ARG A 112 14.52 -9.79 2.28
C ARG A 112 15.28 -8.61 1.67
N THR A 113 16.13 -7.98 2.45
CA THR A 113 16.91 -6.81 2.02
C THR A 113 17.99 -7.21 1.03
N SER A 114 18.64 -8.36 1.22
CA SER A 114 19.70 -8.87 0.34
C SER A 114 19.21 -9.25 -1.06
N ARG A 115 17.94 -9.60 -1.21
CA ARG A 115 17.34 -9.88 -2.53
C ARG A 115 17.29 -8.65 -3.43
N ASN A 116 17.37 -7.45 -2.85
CA ASN A 116 17.41 -6.15 -3.54
C ASN A 116 18.84 -5.58 -3.57
N ALA A 117 19.82 -6.38 -3.95
CA ALA A 117 21.24 -6.07 -3.88
C ALA A 117 21.68 -4.75 -4.58
N ALA A 118 20.87 -4.23 -5.50
CA ALA A 118 21.17 -2.96 -6.19
C ALA A 118 21.15 -1.72 -5.27
N ASN A 119 20.55 -1.83 -4.09
CA ASN A 119 20.32 -0.70 -3.18
C ASN A 119 21.06 -0.81 -1.84
N LEU A 120 21.86 -1.89 -1.64
CA LEU A 120 22.62 -2.07 -0.40
C LEU A 120 24.03 -1.55 -0.57
N LEU A 121 24.38 -0.55 0.22
CA LEU A 121 25.79 -0.27 0.48
C LEU A 121 26.39 -1.42 1.29
N PRO A 122 27.67 -1.83 1.00
CA PRO A 122 28.31 -2.90 1.76
C PRO A 122 28.40 -2.47 3.23
N ILE A 123 27.63 -3.13 4.09
CA ILE A 123 27.67 -2.91 5.53
C ILE A 123 28.53 -4.07 6.11
N PRO A 124 29.68 -3.78 6.73
CA PRO A 124 30.57 -4.80 7.29
C PRO A 124 29.88 -5.71 8.33
N SER A 125 28.79 -5.24 8.93
CA SER A 125 28.04 -5.96 9.96
C SER A 125 26.55 -5.62 9.90
N LEU A 126 25.90 -6.03 8.82
CA LEU A 126 24.44 -5.77 8.60
C LEU A 126 23.60 -6.38 9.75
N CYS A 127 24.02 -7.53 10.28
CA CYS A 127 23.34 -8.16 11.40
C CYS A 127 23.37 -7.27 12.65
N ASN A 128 24.53 -6.80 13.06
CA ASN A 128 24.67 -5.94 14.23
C ASN A 128 23.92 -4.61 14.05
N PHE A 129 23.92 -4.07 12.83
CA PHE A 129 23.18 -2.84 12.53
C PHE A 129 21.67 -3.04 12.71
N PHE A 130 21.11 -4.12 12.18
CA PHE A 130 19.68 -4.40 12.35
C PHE A 130 19.34 -4.75 13.80
N ASP A 131 20.18 -5.52 14.50
CA ASP A 131 19.97 -5.83 15.92
C ASP A 131 19.94 -4.55 16.77
N GLN A 132 20.83 -3.58 16.50
CA GLN A 132 20.78 -2.27 17.16
C GLN A 132 19.48 -1.50 16.87
N LEU A 133 18.98 -1.55 15.63
CA LEU A 133 17.71 -0.93 15.30
C LEU A 133 16.53 -1.60 16.04
N HIS A 134 16.55 -2.93 16.22
CA HIS A 134 15.58 -3.67 17.02
C HIS A 134 15.61 -3.26 18.49
N ASP A 135 16.79 -3.20 19.10
CA ASP A 135 16.99 -2.77 20.48
C ASP A 135 16.46 -1.34 20.71
N GLU A 136 16.68 -0.46 19.74
CA GLU A 136 16.26 0.95 19.79
C GLU A 136 14.74 1.13 19.60
N ARG A 137 14.11 0.36 18.69
CA ARG A 137 12.80 0.73 18.13
C ARG A 137 11.66 -0.24 18.42
N ASP A 138 11.91 -1.51 18.73
CA ASP A 138 10.86 -2.50 18.93
C ASP A 138 9.84 -2.08 19.99
N ASN A 139 10.32 -1.52 21.10
CA ASN A 139 9.44 -1.03 22.17
C ASN A 139 8.62 0.19 21.71
N LEU A 140 9.19 1.05 20.84
CA LEU A 140 8.49 2.21 20.31
C LEU A 140 7.39 1.80 19.30
N TYR A 141 7.64 0.77 18.48
CA TYR A 141 6.59 0.21 17.63
C TYR A 141 5.46 -0.41 18.45
N LYS A 142 5.81 -1.21 19.47
CA LYS A 142 4.83 -1.83 20.40
C LYS A 142 4.01 -0.78 21.17
N GLU A 143 4.62 0.37 21.49
CA GLU A 143 3.96 1.48 22.18
C GLU A 143 2.80 2.08 21.39
N VAL A 144 2.91 2.13 20.06
CA VAL A 144 1.92 2.77 19.19
C VAL A 144 0.98 1.77 18.52
N ALA A 145 1.33 0.50 18.48
CA ALA A 145 0.58 -0.51 17.76
C ALA A 145 -0.61 -1.04 18.56
N ILE A 146 -1.77 -1.12 17.93
CA ILE A 146 -2.95 -1.82 18.44
C ILE A 146 -2.86 -3.32 18.15
N LEU A 147 -2.18 -3.68 17.07
CA LEU A 147 -2.01 -5.05 16.61
C LEU A 147 -0.55 -5.30 16.18
N THR A 148 0.01 -6.43 16.61
CA THR A 148 1.32 -6.90 16.12
C THR A 148 1.11 -8.12 15.22
N ILE A 149 1.74 -8.12 14.06
CA ILE A 149 1.79 -9.23 13.09
C ILE A 149 3.21 -9.74 13.04
N HIS A 150 3.41 -11.02 13.35
CA HIS A 150 4.70 -11.69 13.20
C HIS A 150 4.86 -12.16 11.75
N GLY A 151 5.76 -11.52 11.02
CA GLY A 151 5.87 -11.64 9.57
C GLY A 151 6.94 -12.58 9.05
N ASP A 152 7.60 -13.38 9.92
CA ASP A 152 8.70 -14.25 9.53
C ASP A 152 8.29 -15.40 8.60
N ASP A 153 7.06 -15.88 8.72
CA ASP A 153 6.52 -16.98 7.91
C ASP A 153 6.19 -16.60 6.47
N GLY A 154 6.21 -15.30 6.15
CA GLY A 154 5.94 -14.77 4.82
C GLY A 154 4.51 -14.92 4.31
N LYS A 155 3.55 -15.29 5.16
CA LYS A 155 2.16 -15.57 4.79
C LYS A 155 1.32 -14.29 4.63
N LEU A 156 1.61 -13.52 3.60
CA LEU A 156 1.01 -12.21 3.35
C LEU A 156 -0.54 -12.22 3.40
N GLU A 157 -1.17 -13.23 2.79
CA GLU A 157 -2.65 -13.33 2.75
C GLU A 157 -3.25 -13.59 4.14
N GLU A 158 -2.59 -14.43 4.98
CA GLU A 158 -3.02 -14.68 6.35
C GLU A 158 -2.89 -13.43 7.20
N HIS A 159 -1.75 -12.72 7.09
CA HIS A 159 -1.51 -11.45 7.79
C HIS A 159 -2.55 -10.40 7.39
N THR A 160 -2.83 -10.26 6.10
CA THR A 160 -3.89 -9.37 5.59
C THR A 160 -5.23 -9.71 6.19
N ARG A 161 -5.60 -10.99 6.21
CA ARG A 161 -6.86 -11.48 6.79
C ARG A 161 -6.95 -11.20 8.30
N CYS A 162 -5.84 -11.39 9.03
CA CYS A 162 -5.77 -11.07 10.46
C CYS A 162 -6.04 -9.59 10.73
N ILE A 163 -5.44 -8.68 9.96
CA ILE A 163 -5.66 -7.24 10.10
C ILE A 163 -7.10 -6.88 9.80
N VAL A 164 -7.64 -7.33 8.67
CA VAL A 164 -9.03 -7.05 8.29
C VAL A 164 -10.02 -7.58 9.34
N LYS A 165 -9.78 -8.79 9.85
CA LYS A 165 -10.59 -9.39 10.92
C LYS A 165 -10.52 -8.61 12.22
N ALA A 166 -9.35 -8.14 12.63
CA ALA A 166 -9.17 -7.35 13.84
C ALA A 166 -9.93 -6.02 13.77
N ILE A 167 -10.02 -5.42 12.57
CA ILE A 167 -10.69 -4.13 12.36
C ILE A 167 -12.21 -4.29 12.27
N PHE A 168 -12.70 -5.28 11.53
CA PHE A 168 -14.11 -5.40 11.16
C PHE A 168 -14.85 -6.56 11.84
N GLY A 169 -14.15 -7.41 12.62
CA GLY A 169 -14.71 -8.61 13.23
C GLY A 169 -14.98 -9.72 12.20
N ASN A 170 -15.57 -10.83 12.68
CA ASN A 170 -15.88 -11.99 11.83
C ASN A 170 -17.02 -11.73 10.80
N GLU A 171 -17.80 -10.66 10.99
CA GLU A 171 -19.02 -10.43 10.19
C GLU A 171 -18.81 -9.57 8.94
N LYS A 172 -17.64 -8.96 8.77
CA LYS A 172 -17.34 -8.12 7.60
C LYS A 172 -16.01 -8.49 6.93
N MET A 173 -15.95 -9.68 6.38
CA MET A 173 -15.22 -9.83 5.13
C MET A 173 -16.04 -9.09 4.06
N LEU A 174 -15.80 -7.81 3.90
CA LEU A 174 -16.52 -6.93 3.00
C LEU A 174 -15.52 -5.93 2.36
N PRO A 175 -15.78 -5.52 1.17
CA PRO A 175 -16.84 -5.85 0.24
C PRO A 175 -16.34 -6.28 -1.15
N GLN A 176 -15.75 -7.43 -1.26
CA GLN A 176 -15.75 -8.08 -2.59
C GLN A 176 -17.18 -8.29 -3.11
N LYS A 177 -18.19 -8.22 -2.24
CA LYS A 177 -19.58 -8.41 -2.63
C LYS A 177 -20.19 -7.24 -3.39
N ASN A 178 -19.80 -5.98 -3.11
CA ASN A 178 -20.32 -4.85 -3.89
C ASN A 178 -19.62 -4.68 -5.24
N LEU A 179 -18.35 -5.06 -5.35
CA LEU A 179 -17.67 -5.13 -6.64
C LEU A 179 -18.06 -6.40 -7.41
N LYS A 180 -18.15 -7.56 -6.73
CA LYS A 180 -18.60 -8.83 -7.36
C LYS A 180 -20.09 -8.87 -7.69
N SER A 181 -20.95 -8.16 -6.96
CA SER A 181 -22.36 -8.06 -7.34
C SER A 181 -22.62 -7.09 -8.48
N MET A 182 -21.66 -6.20 -8.77
CA MET A 182 -21.65 -5.43 -10.03
C MET A 182 -21.10 -6.23 -11.21
N LEU A 183 -20.44 -7.35 -10.92
CA LEU A 183 -19.89 -8.28 -11.89
C LEU A 183 -20.76 -9.56 -11.82
N GLU A 184 -21.93 -9.59 -12.45
CA GLU A 184 -22.50 -10.84 -12.90
C GLU A 184 -21.44 -11.58 -13.70
N LYS A 185 -21.25 -12.89 -13.42
CA LYS A 185 -20.27 -13.77 -14.05
C LYS A 185 -20.31 -13.65 -15.59
N LYS A 186 -19.60 -12.66 -16.13
CA LYS A 186 -19.17 -12.66 -17.52
C LYS A 186 -17.66 -12.79 -17.50
N ASP A 187 -17.15 -13.73 -18.26
CA ASP A 187 -15.72 -13.79 -18.57
C ASP A 187 -15.32 -12.41 -19.09
N PHE A 188 -14.43 -11.72 -18.37
CA PHE A 188 -13.96 -10.39 -18.75
C PHE A 188 -12.98 -10.50 -19.90
N THR A 189 -13.52 -10.87 -21.04
CA THR A 189 -12.77 -11.06 -22.26
C THR A 189 -13.31 -10.12 -23.29
N LEU A 190 -12.43 -9.30 -23.84
CA LEU A 190 -12.70 -8.50 -25.01
C LEU A 190 -11.76 -8.94 -26.14
N TYR A 191 -12.10 -8.56 -27.37
CA TYR A 191 -11.28 -8.86 -28.54
C TYR A 191 -10.63 -7.58 -29.05
N HIS A 192 -9.36 -7.70 -29.41
CA HIS A 192 -8.62 -6.57 -30.02
C HIS A 192 -9.33 -6.12 -31.29
N LYS A 193 -9.50 -4.79 -31.45
CA LYS A 193 -10.28 -4.17 -32.51
C LYS A 193 -9.87 -4.63 -33.93
N GLU A 194 -8.56 -4.70 -34.20
CA GLU A 194 -8.03 -5.01 -35.53
C GLU A 194 -7.66 -6.49 -35.70
N PHE A 195 -7.07 -7.10 -34.67
CA PHE A 195 -6.52 -8.45 -34.75
C PHE A 195 -7.49 -9.54 -34.31
N HIS A 196 -8.64 -9.17 -33.73
CA HIS A 196 -9.63 -10.08 -33.14
C HIS A 196 -9.04 -11.11 -32.18
N THR A 197 -7.87 -10.81 -31.60
CA THR A 197 -7.25 -11.64 -30.57
C THR A 197 -7.93 -11.43 -29.23
N LYS A 198 -8.08 -12.52 -28.48
CA LYS A 198 -8.68 -12.52 -27.15
C LYS A 198 -7.78 -11.74 -26.15
N VAL A 199 -8.33 -10.75 -25.48
CA VAL A 199 -7.68 -9.98 -24.43
C VAL A 199 -8.42 -10.22 -23.12
N GLU A 200 -7.76 -10.84 -22.14
CA GLU A 200 -8.31 -11.06 -20.81
C GLU A 200 -8.06 -9.83 -19.94
N LEU A 201 -9.13 -9.26 -19.41
CA LEU A 201 -9.05 -8.10 -18.53
C LEU A 201 -8.93 -8.55 -17.08
N SER A 202 -8.07 -7.88 -16.32
CA SER A 202 -8.11 -8.03 -14.87
C SER A 202 -9.43 -7.49 -14.31
N GLU A 203 -9.84 -7.98 -13.13
CA GLU A 203 -11.07 -7.54 -12.44
C GLU A 203 -11.13 -6.01 -12.33
N GLN A 204 -10.01 -5.37 -12.02
CA GLN A 204 -9.90 -3.92 -11.88
C GLN A 204 -10.06 -3.18 -13.23
N GLN A 205 -9.50 -3.73 -14.30
CA GLN A 205 -9.67 -3.21 -15.65
C GLN A 205 -11.11 -3.26 -16.11
N ALA A 206 -11.79 -4.38 -15.84
CA ALA A 206 -13.19 -4.58 -16.17
C ALA A 206 -14.10 -3.58 -15.43
N ILE A 207 -13.82 -3.29 -14.16
CA ILE A 207 -14.55 -2.29 -13.37
C ILE A 207 -14.38 -0.90 -13.98
N TYR A 208 -13.16 -0.48 -14.27
CA TYR A 208 -12.93 0.86 -14.83
C TYR A 208 -13.58 1.01 -16.19
N LEU A 209 -13.52 -0.03 -17.02
CA LEU A 209 -14.17 -0.03 -18.31
C LEU A 209 -15.70 0.04 -18.20
N LYS A 210 -16.29 -0.70 -17.27
CA LYS A 210 -17.73 -0.66 -17.00
C LYS A 210 -18.19 0.73 -16.52
N LEU A 211 -17.46 1.35 -15.60
CA LEU A 211 -17.77 2.69 -15.11
C LEU A 211 -17.59 3.75 -16.21
N LEU A 212 -16.57 3.60 -17.05
CA LEU A 212 -16.34 4.43 -18.21
C LEU A 212 -17.50 4.31 -19.22
N ALA A 213 -17.96 3.08 -19.48
CA ALA A 213 -19.10 2.79 -20.36
C ALA A 213 -20.44 3.34 -19.81
N GLN A 214 -20.54 3.52 -18.49
CA GLN A 214 -21.67 4.22 -17.85
C GLN A 214 -21.59 5.76 -17.98
N GLY A 215 -20.60 6.28 -18.68
CA GLY A 215 -20.42 7.71 -18.92
C GLY A 215 -19.65 8.46 -17.83
N LYS A 216 -19.03 7.74 -16.88
CA LYS A 216 -18.24 8.37 -15.82
C LYS A 216 -16.91 8.84 -16.33
N THR A 217 -16.48 10.01 -15.88
CA THR A 217 -15.16 10.56 -16.14
C THR A 217 -14.10 9.85 -15.30
N ALA A 218 -12.84 9.89 -15.73
CA ALA A 218 -11.73 9.32 -14.95
C ALA A 218 -11.62 9.89 -13.53
N LYS A 219 -12.07 11.16 -13.31
CA LYS A 219 -12.13 11.77 -11.97
C LYS A 219 -13.24 11.16 -11.10
N GLU A 220 -14.39 10.85 -11.66
CA GLU A 220 -15.50 10.21 -10.96
C GLU A 220 -15.18 8.76 -10.65
N ILE A 221 -14.57 8.04 -11.62
CA ILE A 221 -14.07 6.67 -11.41
C ILE A 221 -13.04 6.65 -10.28
N ALA A 222 -12.10 7.59 -10.27
CA ALA A 222 -11.08 7.71 -9.23
C ALA A 222 -11.71 7.91 -7.84
N ARG A 223 -12.75 8.73 -7.72
CA ARG A 223 -13.49 8.94 -6.46
C ARG A 223 -14.25 7.69 -6.03
N GLU A 224 -14.93 7.01 -6.95
CA GLU A 224 -15.71 5.80 -6.63
C GLU A 224 -14.85 4.60 -6.29
N THR A 225 -13.71 4.46 -6.96
CA THR A 225 -12.78 3.33 -6.76
C THR A 225 -11.69 3.64 -5.74
N HIS A 226 -11.73 4.85 -5.14
CA HIS A 226 -10.76 5.31 -4.14
C HIS A 226 -9.31 5.18 -4.58
N VAL A 227 -9.04 5.47 -5.85
CA VAL A 227 -7.68 5.49 -6.41
C VAL A 227 -7.33 6.88 -6.94
N SER A 228 -6.04 7.12 -7.22
CA SER A 228 -5.64 8.39 -7.80
C SER A 228 -6.18 8.54 -9.23
N TYR A 229 -6.54 9.77 -9.61
CA TYR A 229 -6.92 10.11 -10.98
C TYR A 229 -5.88 9.62 -12.02
N ARG A 230 -4.60 9.79 -11.69
CA ARG A 230 -3.47 9.37 -12.53
C ARG A 230 -3.42 7.84 -12.72
N THR A 231 -3.81 7.08 -11.69
CA THR A 231 -3.92 5.61 -11.76
C THR A 231 -5.02 5.18 -12.72
N VAL A 232 -6.18 5.84 -12.66
CA VAL A 232 -7.31 5.55 -13.55
C VAL A 232 -6.97 5.91 -15.00
N GLU A 233 -6.37 7.08 -15.24
CA GLU A 233 -5.93 7.47 -16.58
C GLU A 233 -4.91 6.50 -17.16
N GLY A 234 -3.90 6.13 -16.37
CA GLY A 234 -2.89 5.15 -16.78
C GLY A 234 -3.49 3.77 -17.10
N MET A 235 -4.54 3.36 -16.37
CA MET A 235 -5.22 2.09 -16.62
C MET A 235 -6.09 2.17 -17.89
N ILE A 236 -6.80 3.26 -18.11
CA ILE A 236 -7.58 3.50 -19.34
C ILE A 236 -6.64 3.54 -20.57
N ALA A 237 -5.48 4.20 -20.45
CA ALA A 237 -4.49 4.22 -21.52
C ALA A 237 -3.98 2.82 -21.87
N LYS A 238 -3.65 2.00 -20.88
CA LYS A 238 -3.25 0.60 -21.07
C LYS A 238 -4.36 -0.25 -21.71
N LEU A 239 -5.62 -0.04 -21.31
CA LEU A 239 -6.76 -0.72 -21.94
C LEU A 239 -6.91 -0.33 -23.40
N MET A 240 -6.80 0.95 -23.72
CA MET A 240 -6.83 1.40 -25.12
C MET A 240 -5.71 0.78 -25.94
N GLU A 241 -4.49 0.75 -25.42
CA GLU A 241 -3.34 0.13 -26.07
C GLU A 241 -3.55 -1.38 -26.30
N SER A 242 -3.97 -2.11 -25.27
CA SER A 242 -4.17 -3.57 -25.33
C SER A 242 -5.34 -4.00 -26.24
N LEU A 243 -6.29 -3.12 -26.49
CA LEU A 243 -7.48 -3.38 -27.30
C LEU A 243 -7.43 -2.71 -28.68
N GLY A 244 -6.35 -1.96 -28.98
CA GLY A 244 -6.16 -1.26 -30.26
C GLY A 244 -7.09 -0.06 -30.45
N CYS A 245 -7.50 0.60 -29.36
CA CYS A 245 -8.38 1.77 -29.40
C CYS A 245 -7.57 3.06 -29.34
N SER A 246 -7.90 4.03 -30.19
CA SER A 246 -7.24 5.35 -30.23
C SER A 246 -7.88 6.38 -29.30
N SER A 247 -9.07 6.11 -28.78
CA SER A 247 -9.81 7.01 -27.88
C SER A 247 -10.68 6.27 -26.89
N SER A 248 -11.00 6.93 -25.76
CA SER A 248 -11.94 6.39 -24.77
C SER A 248 -13.34 6.15 -25.37
N LYS A 249 -13.74 6.91 -26.38
CA LYS A 249 -15.02 6.71 -27.08
C LYS A 249 -15.02 5.40 -27.87
N GLU A 250 -13.93 5.07 -28.53
CA GLU A 250 -13.75 3.78 -29.20
C GLU A 250 -13.73 2.62 -28.22
N LEU A 251 -13.05 2.79 -27.09
CA LEU A 251 -13.03 1.80 -26.03
C LEU A 251 -14.42 1.50 -25.47
N ILE A 252 -15.25 2.53 -25.29
CA ILE A 252 -16.65 2.40 -24.86
C ILE A 252 -17.49 1.70 -25.94
N ALA A 253 -17.33 2.08 -27.21
CA ALA A 253 -18.04 1.43 -28.31
C ALA A 253 -17.71 -0.06 -28.38
N LEU A 254 -16.42 -0.40 -28.33
CA LEU A 254 -15.94 -1.79 -28.32
C LEU A 254 -16.54 -2.61 -27.17
N TYR A 255 -16.69 -2.02 -25.99
CA TYR A 255 -17.32 -2.67 -24.83
C TYR A 255 -18.80 -2.97 -25.04
N HIS A 256 -19.53 -2.13 -25.77
CA HIS A 256 -20.96 -2.33 -26.06
C HIS A 256 -21.21 -3.23 -27.28
N GLU A 257 -20.28 -3.32 -28.20
CA GLU A 257 -20.40 -4.12 -29.42
C GLU A 257 -20.09 -5.62 -29.21
N GLN A 258 -19.36 -5.93 -28.14
CA GLN A 258 -18.95 -7.31 -27.85
C GLN A 258 -19.93 -7.95 -26.85
N PRO A 259 -20.34 -9.20 -27.09
CA PRO A 259 -21.35 -9.92 -26.30
C PRO A 259 -20.90 -10.27 -24.88
#